data_ece7ae5734097eb44ad1eedbe4ff0b26
#
_entry.id   ece7ae5734097eb44ad1eedbe4ff0b26
#
_cell.length_a   1.000
_cell.length_b   1.000
_cell.length_c   1.000
_cell.angle_alpha   90.00
_cell.angle_beta   90.00
_cell.angle_gamma   90.00
#
_symmetry.space_group_name_H-M   'P 1'
#
loop_
_entity.id
_entity.type
_entity.pdbx_description
1 polymer ?
#
loop_
_entity_poly.entity_id
_entity_poly.type
_entity_poly.pdbx_seq_one_letter_code
_entity_poly.pdbx_strand_id
1 'polypeptide(L)'
;IRSDITTVIDGKSLTADRTGNQIYGTFKIKDEHKRNKLTLIPSIQFDFGHTILNEYIEAGNGAIEVEDQHVRTKNLRATMAVVEDLSIDKYILKRHGKLEYLAELDRSSNFKYTYVGDGSVKFNETLHTGALHNLNGEIGIDIIFPEHYSVFIIYERNHAFSTGYTDN
;
A
#
# COMPACT_ATOMS: atom_id res chain seq x y z
N ILE A 1 14.48 -0.88 -8.55
CA ILE A 1 14.16 0.29 -7.73
C ILE A 1 15.45 1.07 -7.52
N ARG A 2 15.38 2.39 -7.63
CA ARG A 2 16.47 3.31 -7.26
C ARG A 2 15.87 4.42 -6.40
N SER A 3 16.55 4.81 -5.33
CA SER A 3 16.12 5.87 -4.43
C SER A 3 17.32 6.69 -3.98
N ASP A 4 17.21 7.99 -4.09
CA ASP A 4 18.15 8.94 -3.52
C ASP A 4 17.74 9.19 -2.07
N ILE A 5 18.64 8.95 -1.13
CA ILE A 5 18.40 9.11 0.30
C ILE A 5 19.08 10.39 0.76
N THR A 6 18.36 11.24 1.46
CA THR A 6 18.91 12.44 2.09
C THR A 6 18.43 12.47 3.54
N THR A 7 19.37 12.40 4.47
CA THR A 7 19.13 12.50 5.90
C THR A 7 19.74 13.80 6.43
N VAL A 8 19.03 14.51 7.28
CA VAL A 8 19.56 15.74 7.90
C VAL A 8 19.72 15.53 9.40
N ILE A 9 20.97 15.58 9.89
CA ILE A 9 21.31 15.47 11.31
C ILE A 9 22.08 16.70 11.71
N ASP A 10 21.64 17.43 12.74
CA ASP A 10 22.27 18.65 13.25
C ASP A 10 22.58 19.69 12.16
N GLY A 11 21.67 19.85 11.19
CA GLY A 11 21.83 20.79 10.08
C GLY A 11 22.82 20.35 9.00
N LYS A 12 23.37 19.13 9.07
CA LYS A 12 24.24 18.53 8.05
C LYS A 12 23.43 17.53 7.22
N SER A 13 23.60 17.61 5.92
CA SER A 13 22.97 16.67 4.98
C SER A 13 23.88 15.46 4.76
N LEU A 14 23.33 14.28 4.97
CA LEU A 14 23.91 12.98 4.60
C LEU A 14 23.21 12.51 3.34
N THR A 15 23.94 12.05 2.35
CA THR A 15 23.36 11.57 1.09
C THR A 15 23.84 10.17 0.77
N ALA A 16 22.95 9.37 0.19
CA ALA A 16 23.27 8.05 -0.34
C ALA A 16 22.35 7.68 -1.50
N ASP A 17 22.86 6.83 -2.38
CA ASP A 17 22.06 6.17 -3.42
C ASP A 17 21.78 4.75 -3.00
N ARG A 18 20.51 4.33 -3.09
CA ARG A 18 20.12 2.95 -2.82
C ARG A 18 19.44 2.34 -4.03
N THR A 19 19.87 1.14 -4.39
CA THR A 19 19.25 0.34 -5.45
C THR A 19 18.61 -0.92 -4.86
N GLY A 20 17.75 -1.56 -5.63
CA GLY A 20 17.14 -2.82 -5.20
C GLY A 20 16.33 -3.46 -6.31
N ASN A 21 15.93 -4.71 -6.06
CA ASN A 21 15.10 -5.51 -6.93
C ASN A 21 13.80 -5.88 -6.22
N GLN A 22 12.71 -5.94 -6.98
CA GLN A 22 11.40 -6.32 -6.46
C GLN A 22 10.76 -7.35 -7.38
N ILE A 23 10.20 -8.40 -6.76
CA ILE A 23 9.28 -9.33 -7.40
C ILE A 23 7.94 -9.16 -6.70
N TYR A 24 6.89 -8.98 -7.49
CA TYR A 24 5.52 -8.81 -6.99
C TYR A 24 4.57 -9.66 -7.82
N GLY A 25 3.57 -10.23 -7.16
CA GLY A 25 2.52 -10.98 -7.80
C GLY A 25 1.18 -10.83 -7.09
N THR A 26 0.11 -10.98 -7.87
CA THR A 26 -1.27 -10.93 -7.38
C THR A 26 -2.05 -12.10 -7.92
N PHE A 27 -2.81 -12.76 -7.06
CA PHE A 27 -3.82 -13.74 -7.42
C PHE A 27 -5.18 -13.24 -6.95
N LYS A 28 -6.14 -13.15 -7.88
CA LYS A 28 -7.50 -12.64 -7.60
C LYS A 28 -8.55 -13.56 -8.17
N ILE A 29 -9.54 -13.89 -7.36
CA ILE A 29 -10.78 -14.55 -7.77
C ILE A 29 -11.90 -13.53 -7.56
N LYS A 30 -12.73 -13.35 -8.56
CA LYS A 30 -13.96 -12.55 -8.47
C LYS A 30 -15.10 -13.29 -9.11
N ASP A 31 -16.32 -13.04 -8.65
CA ASP A 31 -17.55 -13.48 -9.26
C ASP A 31 -18.50 -12.30 -9.48
N GLU A 32 -19.47 -12.44 -10.36
CA GLU A 32 -20.43 -11.39 -10.67
C GLU A 32 -21.85 -11.95 -10.67
N HIS A 33 -22.66 -11.45 -9.75
CA HIS A 33 -24.07 -11.82 -9.64
C HIS A 33 -24.95 -10.66 -10.08
N LYS A 34 -25.49 -10.76 -11.27
CA LYS A 34 -26.38 -9.74 -11.84
C LYS A 34 -27.84 -10.07 -11.60
N ARG A 35 -28.56 -9.14 -10.99
CA ARG A 35 -30.00 -9.21 -10.79
C ARG A 35 -30.65 -7.89 -11.16
N ASN A 36 -31.38 -7.87 -12.27
CA ASN A 36 -31.97 -6.65 -12.85
C ASN A 36 -30.88 -5.58 -13.13
N LYS A 37 -30.97 -4.44 -12.43
CA LYS A 37 -30.06 -3.31 -12.55
C LYS A 37 -28.90 -3.36 -11.58
N LEU A 38 -28.93 -4.32 -10.65
CA LEU A 38 -27.95 -4.48 -9.58
C LEU A 38 -26.95 -5.57 -9.94
N THR A 39 -25.66 -5.27 -9.80
CA THR A 39 -24.56 -6.23 -9.94
C THR A 39 -23.80 -6.29 -8.63
N LEU A 40 -23.70 -7.46 -8.03
CA LEU A 40 -22.92 -7.75 -6.83
C LEU A 40 -21.63 -8.46 -7.24
N ILE A 41 -20.48 -7.95 -6.75
CA ILE A 41 -19.17 -8.43 -7.17
C ILE A 41 -18.31 -8.78 -5.93
N PRO A 42 -18.46 -10.01 -5.39
CA PRO A 42 -17.53 -10.51 -4.39
C PRO A 42 -16.17 -10.81 -5.00
N SER A 43 -15.10 -10.55 -4.28
CA SER A 43 -13.77 -10.96 -4.69
C SER A 43 -12.85 -11.22 -3.51
N ILE A 44 -11.88 -12.13 -3.72
CA ILE A 44 -10.78 -12.40 -2.82
C ILE A 44 -9.49 -12.21 -3.62
N GLN A 45 -8.52 -11.52 -3.04
CA GLN A 45 -7.25 -11.24 -3.66
C GLN A 45 -6.12 -11.52 -2.67
N PHE A 46 -5.10 -12.20 -3.14
CA PHE A 46 -3.85 -12.41 -2.42
C PHE A 46 -2.71 -11.73 -3.16
N ASP A 47 -2.01 -10.83 -2.47
CA ASP A 47 -0.84 -10.12 -2.98
C ASP A 47 0.41 -10.63 -2.25
N PHE A 48 1.48 -10.85 -2.99
CA PHE A 48 2.77 -11.18 -2.42
C PHE A 48 3.87 -10.36 -3.09
N GLY A 49 4.85 -9.95 -2.30
CA GLY A 49 6.00 -9.19 -2.76
C GLY A 49 7.25 -9.56 -2.00
N HIS A 50 8.38 -9.51 -2.69
CA HIS A 50 9.70 -9.60 -2.09
C HIS A 50 10.57 -8.52 -2.70
N THR A 51 11.04 -7.59 -1.88
CA THR A 51 11.95 -6.52 -2.25
C THR A 51 13.28 -6.75 -1.55
N ILE A 52 14.36 -6.73 -2.31
CA ILE A 52 15.72 -6.73 -1.81
C ILE A 52 16.27 -5.34 -2.10
N LEU A 53 16.59 -4.61 -1.04
CA LEU A 53 17.27 -3.32 -1.12
C LEU A 53 18.73 -3.55 -0.79
N ASN A 54 19.60 -3.18 -1.70
CA ASN A 54 21.03 -3.40 -1.56
C ASN A 54 21.60 -2.55 -0.41
N GLU A 55 22.74 -2.94 0.10
CA GLU A 55 23.54 -2.16 1.03
C GLU A 55 23.87 -0.76 0.49
N TYR A 56 24.06 0.19 1.37
CA TYR A 56 24.53 1.51 1.03
C TYR A 56 25.31 2.14 2.17
N ILE A 57 26.15 3.10 1.83
CA ILE A 57 26.94 3.91 2.79
C ILE A 57 26.57 5.37 2.58
N GLU A 58 26.21 6.04 3.65
CA GLU A 58 25.99 7.49 3.63
C GLU A 58 27.32 8.24 3.54
N ALA A 59 27.33 9.37 2.85
CA ALA A 59 28.46 10.27 2.82
C ALA A 59 28.24 11.44 3.79
N GLY A 60 29.19 11.65 4.72
CA GLY A 60 29.15 12.75 5.68
C GLY A 60 29.65 12.36 7.07
N ASN A 61 29.65 13.34 7.99
CA ASN A 61 30.07 13.12 9.37
C ASN A 61 28.90 12.53 10.19
N GLY A 62 29.09 11.37 10.80
CA GLY A 62 28.03 10.61 11.47
C GLY A 62 27.27 9.67 10.52
N ALA A 63 27.85 9.42 9.34
CA ALA A 63 27.31 8.51 8.33
C ALA A 63 27.14 7.08 8.86
N ILE A 64 26.13 6.40 8.34
CA ILE A 64 25.87 4.99 8.63
C ILE A 64 26.10 4.14 7.38
N GLU A 65 26.51 2.92 7.62
CA GLU A 65 26.52 1.84 6.64
C GLU A 65 25.33 0.93 6.92
N VAL A 66 24.49 0.73 5.92
CA VAL A 66 23.27 -0.07 6.02
C VAL A 66 23.45 -1.35 5.22
N GLU A 67 23.25 -2.50 5.86
CA GLU A 67 23.29 -3.81 5.21
C GLU A 67 22.10 -4.01 4.24
N ASP A 68 22.16 -5.06 3.43
CA ASP A 68 21.04 -5.50 2.60
C ASP A 68 19.77 -5.67 3.43
N GLN A 69 18.65 -5.19 2.90
CA GLN A 69 17.35 -5.26 3.56
C GLN A 69 16.37 -6.07 2.73
N HIS A 70 15.75 -7.04 3.36
CA HIS A 70 14.70 -7.85 2.77
C HIS A 70 13.35 -7.41 3.30
N VAL A 71 12.50 -6.93 2.40
CA VAL A 71 11.11 -6.56 2.70
C VAL A 71 10.17 -7.57 2.08
N ARG A 72 9.36 -8.21 2.90
CA ARG A 72 8.32 -9.15 2.45
C ARG A 72 6.96 -8.53 2.64
N THR A 73 6.10 -8.73 1.66
CA THR A 73 4.72 -8.28 1.70
C THR A 73 3.80 -9.46 1.39
N LYS A 74 2.82 -9.70 2.23
CA LYS A 74 1.76 -10.67 2.01
C LYS A 74 0.46 -10.07 2.49
N ASN A 75 -0.48 -9.86 1.58
CA ASN A 75 -1.76 -9.25 1.88
C ASN A 75 -2.89 -10.15 1.40
N LEU A 76 -3.93 -10.24 2.21
CA LEU A 76 -5.19 -10.85 1.84
C LEU A 76 -6.27 -9.77 1.84
N ARG A 77 -7.00 -9.67 0.72
CA ARG A 77 -8.12 -8.73 0.55
C ARG A 77 -9.40 -9.51 0.30
N ALA A 78 -10.45 -9.17 1.03
CA ALA A 78 -11.81 -9.62 0.76
C ALA A 78 -12.64 -8.39 0.42
N THR A 79 -13.25 -8.37 -0.76
CA THR A 79 -13.99 -7.21 -1.27
C THR A 79 -15.41 -7.63 -1.64
N MET A 80 -16.37 -6.79 -1.27
CA MET A 80 -17.74 -6.81 -1.74
C MET A 80 -18.03 -5.50 -2.43
N ALA A 81 -18.26 -5.53 -3.74
CA ALA A 81 -18.67 -4.35 -4.49
C ALA A 81 -20.09 -4.53 -5.02
N VAL A 82 -20.80 -3.43 -5.12
CA VAL A 82 -22.14 -3.35 -5.67
C VAL A 82 -22.19 -2.22 -6.70
N VAL A 83 -22.78 -2.49 -7.85
CA VAL A 83 -22.99 -1.51 -8.92
C VAL A 83 -24.44 -1.57 -9.33
N GLU A 84 -25.05 -0.40 -9.47
CA GLU A 84 -26.41 -0.27 -9.98
C GLU A 84 -26.44 0.70 -11.16
N ASP A 85 -26.93 0.21 -12.29
CA ASP A 85 -27.10 0.99 -13.52
C ASP A 85 -28.56 1.43 -13.68
N LEU A 86 -28.80 2.72 -13.64
CA LEU A 86 -30.10 3.35 -13.81
C LEU A 86 -30.11 4.22 -15.06
N SER A 87 -30.96 3.89 -16.03
CA SER A 87 -31.22 4.76 -17.18
C SER A 87 -32.36 5.69 -16.83
N ILE A 88 -32.11 6.99 -16.86
CA ILE A 88 -33.09 8.05 -16.60
C ILE A 88 -33.14 8.95 -17.83
N ASP A 89 -34.16 8.78 -18.67
CA ASP A 89 -34.29 9.47 -19.94
C ASP A 89 -33.04 9.36 -20.85
N LYS A 90 -32.29 10.47 -20.94
CA LYS A 90 -31.08 10.59 -21.74
C LYS A 90 -29.80 10.29 -20.95
N TYR A 91 -29.89 10.13 -19.63
CA TYR A 91 -28.73 10.00 -18.75
C TYR A 91 -28.58 8.56 -18.28
N ILE A 92 -27.33 8.15 -18.04
CA ILE A 92 -27.02 6.92 -17.32
C ILE A 92 -26.49 7.32 -15.95
N LEU A 93 -27.21 6.94 -14.90
CA LEU A 93 -26.80 7.10 -13.52
C LEU A 93 -26.23 5.76 -13.04
N LYS A 94 -24.96 5.72 -12.68
CA LYS A 94 -24.35 4.56 -12.03
C LYS A 94 -24.14 4.88 -10.55
N ARG A 95 -24.65 4.01 -9.69
CA ARG A 95 -24.35 4.06 -8.26
C ARG A 95 -23.45 2.88 -7.92
N HIS A 96 -22.42 3.11 -7.14
CA HIS A 96 -21.53 2.03 -6.72
C HIS A 96 -21.19 2.16 -5.24
N GLY A 97 -20.94 1.02 -4.64
CA GLY A 97 -20.42 0.91 -3.30
C GLY A 97 -19.41 -0.22 -3.22
N LYS A 98 -18.40 -0.07 -2.37
CA LYS A 98 -17.40 -1.09 -2.13
C LYS A 98 -17.07 -1.14 -0.66
N LEU A 99 -16.99 -2.35 -0.14
CA LEU A 99 -16.43 -2.63 1.18
C LEU A 99 -15.28 -3.60 1.00
N GLU A 100 -14.10 -3.23 1.48
CA GLU A 100 -12.89 -4.03 1.37
C GLU A 100 -12.26 -4.21 2.74
N TYR A 101 -12.02 -5.44 3.12
CA TYR A 101 -11.21 -5.82 4.27
C TYR A 101 -9.82 -6.24 3.78
N LEU A 102 -8.79 -5.61 4.34
CA LEU A 102 -7.38 -5.91 4.07
C LEU A 102 -6.74 -6.47 5.34
N ALA A 103 -6.17 -7.67 5.24
CA ALA A 103 -5.30 -8.25 6.25
C ALA A 103 -3.85 -8.27 5.75
N GLU A 104 -2.94 -7.61 6.45
CA GLU A 104 -1.51 -7.67 6.21
C GLU A 104 -0.91 -8.83 7.00
N LEU A 105 -0.55 -9.92 6.29
CA LEU A 105 -0.09 -11.16 6.89
C LEU A 105 1.42 -11.16 7.17
N ASP A 106 2.20 -10.38 6.42
CA ASP A 106 3.65 -10.22 6.58
C ASP A 106 4.03 -8.81 6.15
N ARG A 107 4.64 -8.06 7.07
CA ARG A 107 5.01 -6.66 6.89
C ARG A 107 6.29 -6.27 7.62
N SER A 108 7.03 -7.25 8.11
CA SER A 108 8.26 -7.00 8.84
C SER A 108 9.43 -6.81 7.89
N SER A 109 10.31 -5.93 8.26
CA SER A 109 11.60 -5.74 7.61
C SER A 109 12.67 -5.51 8.66
N ASN A 110 13.77 -6.25 8.57
CA ASN A 110 14.92 -6.05 9.44
C ASN A 110 15.83 -4.98 8.81
N PHE A 111 16.14 -3.98 9.59
CA PHE A 111 17.04 -2.90 9.25
C PHE A 111 18.29 -2.99 10.11
N LYS A 112 19.42 -3.26 9.48
CA LYS A 112 20.72 -3.41 10.16
C LYS A 112 21.66 -2.32 9.69
N TYR A 113 22.31 -1.65 10.64
CA TYR A 113 23.26 -0.59 10.34
C TYR A 113 24.40 -0.52 11.35
N THR A 114 25.50 0.12 10.91
CA THR A 114 26.65 0.46 11.73
C THR A 114 27.04 1.92 11.48
N TYR A 115 27.69 2.57 12.44
CA TYR A 115 28.28 3.88 12.16
C TYR A 115 29.59 3.74 11.41
N VAL A 116 29.78 4.56 10.36
CA VAL A 116 31.03 4.62 9.62
C VAL A 116 32.13 5.14 10.54
N GLY A 117 33.20 4.36 10.72
CA GLY A 117 34.30 4.66 11.64
C GLY A 117 34.26 3.98 13.01
N ASP A 118 33.12 3.42 13.41
CA ASP A 118 32.98 2.54 14.57
C ASP A 118 32.21 1.27 14.20
N GLY A 119 32.84 0.42 13.41
CA GLY A 119 32.25 -0.85 12.95
C GLY A 119 32.06 -1.92 14.04
N SER A 120 32.37 -1.61 15.31
CA SER A 120 32.30 -2.56 16.43
C SER A 120 30.86 -2.78 16.91
N VAL A 121 29.95 -1.81 16.71
CA VAL A 121 28.56 -1.87 17.19
C VAL A 121 27.61 -1.99 16.02
N LYS A 122 26.93 -3.13 15.92
CA LYS A 122 25.85 -3.37 14.95
C LYS A 122 24.49 -3.14 15.59
N PHE A 123 23.68 -2.34 14.94
CA PHE A 123 22.29 -2.10 15.32
C PHE A 123 21.37 -2.96 14.44
N ASN A 124 20.35 -3.52 15.04
CA ASN A 124 19.34 -4.33 14.33
C ASN A 124 17.96 -3.90 14.80
N GLU A 125 17.19 -3.33 13.91
CA GLU A 125 15.83 -2.88 14.17
C GLU A 125 14.85 -3.63 13.29
N THR A 126 13.73 -4.04 13.86
CA THR A 126 12.62 -4.62 13.10
C THR A 126 11.60 -3.52 12.83
N LEU A 127 11.45 -3.17 11.58
CA LEU A 127 10.48 -2.18 11.15
C LEU A 127 9.14 -2.87 10.86
N HIS A 128 8.07 -2.35 11.47
CA HIS A 128 6.70 -2.74 11.19
C HIS A 128 6.00 -1.56 10.53
N THR A 129 5.33 -1.80 9.41
CA THR A 129 4.64 -0.75 8.66
C THR A 129 3.13 -1.01 8.65
N GLY A 130 2.34 0.06 8.87
CA GLY A 130 0.90 0.05 8.72
C GLY A 130 0.12 -0.70 9.81
N ALA A 131 -1.18 -0.83 9.61
CA ALA A 131 -2.08 -1.58 10.47
C ALA A 131 -2.24 -3.02 9.96
N LEU A 132 -2.33 -4.01 10.88
CA LEU A 132 -2.55 -5.42 10.52
C LEU A 132 -3.86 -5.64 9.78
N HIS A 133 -4.88 -4.86 10.12
CA HIS A 133 -6.22 -4.99 9.60
C HIS A 133 -6.78 -3.62 9.25
N ASN A 134 -7.29 -3.49 8.04
CA ASN A 134 -7.89 -2.27 7.53
C ASN A 134 -9.26 -2.58 6.92
N LEU A 135 -10.19 -1.67 7.09
CA LEU A 135 -11.50 -1.69 6.44
C LEU A 135 -11.66 -0.44 5.61
N ASN A 136 -11.84 -0.61 4.30
CA ASN A 136 -12.06 0.47 3.36
C ASN A 136 -13.50 0.44 2.88
N GLY A 137 -14.21 1.56 3.03
CA GLY A 137 -15.54 1.77 2.49
C GLY A 137 -15.52 2.86 1.43
N GLU A 138 -16.21 2.62 0.32
CA GLU A 138 -16.35 3.54 -0.81
C GLU A 138 -17.80 3.57 -1.24
N ILE A 139 -18.32 4.76 -1.50
CA ILE A 139 -19.62 4.96 -2.17
C ILE A 139 -19.45 6.05 -3.23
N GLY A 140 -20.11 5.86 -4.36
CA GLY A 140 -20.00 6.82 -5.46
C GLY A 140 -21.20 6.85 -6.37
N ILE A 141 -21.27 7.91 -7.15
CA ILE A 141 -22.29 8.18 -8.14
C ILE A 141 -21.61 8.72 -9.40
N ASP A 142 -21.88 8.11 -10.53
CA ASP A 142 -21.46 8.59 -11.85
C ASP A 142 -22.68 8.97 -12.67
N ILE A 143 -22.69 10.17 -13.23
CA ILE A 143 -23.71 10.66 -14.14
C ILE A 143 -23.07 10.78 -15.51
N ILE A 144 -23.52 9.96 -16.47
CA ILE A 144 -23.04 9.96 -17.85
C ILE A 144 -24.06 10.66 -18.72
N PHE A 145 -23.63 11.72 -19.38
CA PHE A 145 -24.43 12.55 -20.28
C PHE A 145 -24.31 12.10 -21.73
N PRO A 146 -25.34 12.31 -22.56
CA PRO A 146 -25.31 11.90 -23.97
C PRO A 146 -24.21 12.55 -24.81
N GLU A 147 -23.74 13.71 -24.40
CA GLU A 147 -22.75 14.53 -25.10
C GLU A 147 -21.28 14.14 -24.77
N HIS A 148 -21.03 12.91 -24.34
CA HIS A 148 -19.70 12.34 -24.06
C HIS A 148 -18.93 12.92 -22.87
N TYR A 149 -19.60 13.57 -21.94
CA TYR A 149 -19.02 13.95 -20.66
C TYR A 149 -19.68 13.22 -19.49
N SER A 150 -18.94 13.06 -18.41
CA SER A 150 -19.45 12.45 -17.19
C SER A 150 -19.01 13.27 -15.96
N VAL A 151 -19.83 13.20 -14.93
CA VAL A 151 -19.52 13.75 -13.61
C VAL A 151 -19.57 12.61 -12.62
N PHE A 152 -18.55 12.50 -11.76
CA PHE A 152 -18.52 11.51 -10.70
C PHE A 152 -18.24 12.16 -9.35
N ILE A 153 -18.84 11.58 -8.31
CA ILE A 153 -18.62 11.94 -6.92
C ILE A 153 -18.34 10.64 -6.18
N ILE A 154 -17.20 10.58 -5.48
CA ILE A 154 -16.77 9.42 -4.70
C ILE A 154 -16.47 9.88 -3.28
N TYR A 155 -16.96 9.14 -2.31
CA TYR A 155 -16.58 9.25 -0.90
C TYR A 155 -15.91 7.96 -0.46
N GLU A 156 -14.71 8.08 0.10
CA GLU A 156 -13.94 6.97 0.64
C GLU A 156 -13.65 7.19 2.12
N ARG A 157 -13.67 6.10 2.87
CA ARG A 157 -13.23 6.08 4.27
C ARG A 157 -12.41 4.83 4.54
N ASN A 158 -11.24 5.05 5.13
CA ASN A 158 -10.36 4.00 5.62
C ASN A 158 -10.42 3.96 7.15
N HIS A 159 -10.50 2.76 7.73
CA HIS A 159 -10.43 2.50 9.16
C HIS A 159 -9.39 1.42 9.45
N ALA A 160 -8.34 1.80 10.18
CA ALA A 160 -7.31 0.89 10.67
C ALA A 160 -7.69 0.36 12.06
N PHE A 161 -7.77 -0.96 12.24
CA PHE A 161 -8.16 -1.58 13.51
C PHE A 161 -7.00 -1.69 14.52
N SER A 162 -5.77 -1.74 14.03
CA SER A 162 -4.59 -1.71 14.88
C SER A 162 -3.49 -0.93 14.17
N THR A 163 -3.04 0.13 14.77
CA THR A 163 -1.79 0.78 14.40
C THR A 163 -0.67 -0.03 15.04
N GLY A 164 0.32 -0.46 14.28
CA GLY A 164 1.44 -1.26 14.77
C GLY A 164 2.43 -0.51 15.67
N TYR A 165 2.00 0.53 16.33
CA TYR A 165 2.77 1.18 17.38
C TYR A 165 2.60 0.38 18.66
N THR A 166 3.61 -0.38 19.03
CA THR A 166 3.85 -0.74 20.40
C THR A 166 4.55 0.46 21.03
N ASP A 167 3.82 1.22 21.83
CA ASP A 167 4.45 2.10 22.81
C ASP A 167 5.22 1.19 23.76
N ASN A 168 6.53 1.28 23.72
CA ASN A 168 7.43 0.75 24.73
C ASN A 168 7.79 1.88 25.70
#